data_b6e94ed69894450b1ac6aea41e340ed4
#
_entry.id   b6e94ed69894450b1ac6aea41e340ed4
#
_cell.length_a   1.000
_cell.length_b   1.000
_cell.length_c   1.000
_cell.angle_alpha   90.00
_cell.angle_beta   90.00
_cell.angle_gamma   90.00
#
_symmetry.space_group_name_H-M   'P 1'
#
loop_
_entity.id
_entity.type
_entity.pdbx_description
1 polymer ?
#
loop_
_entity_poly.entity_id
_entity_poly.type
_entity_poly.pdbx_seq_one_letter_code
_entity_poly.pdbx_strand_id
1 'polypeptide(L)'
;MRQHKVKAGVYIIIRLILVSLLTAGILNGKWENVMTCVLTLGLLMLPLFIDRKLSVALPSVLETIVVLFVFAANVMGELGAFYEKIPIWDSLLHTVNGFICAGVGFGLTDILNRSERVKLSLSPMFVCLFSFCFSMTVGVVWEFFEFGADMLFEKDMQKDTVITAIHSGLISGKPNVIMHI
;
A
#
# COMPACT_ATOMS: atom_id res chain seq x y z
N MET A 1 -0.49 19.13 20.39
CA MET A 1 -1.31 20.12 19.64
C MET A 1 -0.85 20.33 18.18
N ARG A 2 0.45 20.52 17.88
CA ARG A 2 0.93 20.78 16.50
C ARG A 2 0.69 19.59 15.56
N GLN A 3 0.96 18.36 15.98
CA GLN A 3 0.77 17.15 15.16
C GLN A 3 -0.70 16.92 14.79
N HIS A 4 -1.65 17.13 15.69
CA HIS A 4 -3.08 17.00 15.38
C HIS A 4 -3.56 18.01 14.33
N LYS A 5 -3.02 19.23 14.35
CA LYS A 5 -3.36 20.25 13.32
C LYS A 5 -2.80 19.88 11.95
N VAL A 6 -1.57 19.37 11.89
CA VAL A 6 -0.95 18.93 10.62
C VAL A 6 -1.73 17.75 10.03
N LYS A 7 -2.05 16.74 10.84
CA LYS A 7 -2.88 15.60 10.43
C LYS A 7 -4.23 16.05 9.88
N ALA A 8 -4.96 16.90 10.62
CA ALA A 8 -6.25 17.42 10.18
C ALA A 8 -6.12 18.19 8.85
N GLY A 9 -5.07 18.99 8.68
CA GLY A 9 -4.79 19.71 7.44
C GLY A 9 -4.58 18.77 6.25
N VAL A 10 -3.75 17.72 6.41
CA VAL A 10 -3.51 16.71 5.38
C VAL A 10 -4.82 16.03 4.97
N TYR A 11 -5.62 15.58 5.92
CA TYR A 11 -6.92 14.96 5.64
C TYR A 11 -7.88 15.87 4.88
N ILE A 12 -7.95 17.14 5.25
CA ILE A 12 -8.83 18.11 4.59
C ILE A 12 -8.37 18.33 3.15
N ILE A 13 -7.07 18.57 2.94
CA ILE A 13 -6.51 18.83 1.61
C ILE A 13 -6.76 17.62 0.68
N ILE A 14 -6.45 16.41 1.13
CA ILE A 14 -6.65 15.20 0.33
C ILE A 14 -8.14 15.02 -0.03
N ARG A 15 -9.05 15.22 0.92
CA ARG A 15 -10.49 15.13 0.65
C ARG A 15 -10.97 16.18 -0.33
N LEU A 16 -10.49 17.41 -0.25
CA LEU A 16 -10.84 18.47 -1.20
C LEU A 16 -10.35 18.12 -2.60
N ILE A 17 -9.14 17.60 -2.75
CA ILE A 17 -8.62 17.12 -4.03
C ILE A 17 -9.51 15.99 -4.58
N LEU A 18 -9.82 14.98 -3.75
CA LEU A 18 -10.65 13.86 -4.18
C LEU A 18 -12.07 14.29 -4.60
N VAL A 19 -12.70 15.19 -3.86
CA VAL A 19 -14.03 15.72 -4.21
C VAL A 19 -13.96 16.50 -5.51
N SER A 20 -12.92 17.28 -5.75
CA SER A 20 -12.75 18.00 -7.02
C SER A 20 -12.52 17.05 -8.19
N LEU A 21 -11.71 16.01 -8.03
CA LEU A 21 -11.46 14.98 -9.05
C LEU A 21 -12.73 14.14 -9.31
N LEU A 22 -13.46 13.78 -8.27
CA LEU A 22 -14.76 13.09 -8.37
C LEU A 22 -15.76 13.90 -9.20
N THR A 23 -15.90 15.18 -8.87
CA THR A 23 -16.80 16.09 -9.59
C THR A 23 -16.38 16.22 -11.06
N ALA A 24 -15.09 16.42 -11.32
CA ALA A 24 -14.56 16.48 -12.68
C ALA A 24 -14.78 15.16 -13.44
N GLY A 25 -14.60 14.01 -12.79
CA GLY A 25 -14.86 12.68 -13.36
C GLY A 25 -16.32 12.52 -13.79
N ILE A 26 -17.27 12.91 -12.94
CA ILE A 26 -18.71 12.86 -13.24
C ILE A 26 -19.04 13.77 -14.43
N LEU A 27 -18.56 15.01 -14.41
CA LEU A 27 -18.86 15.99 -15.47
C LEU A 27 -18.29 15.57 -16.83
N ASN A 28 -17.15 14.86 -16.85
CA ASN A 28 -16.49 14.39 -18.07
C ASN A 28 -16.89 12.95 -18.46
N GLY A 29 -17.79 12.30 -17.73
CA GLY A 29 -18.22 10.93 -18.01
C GLY A 29 -17.13 9.87 -17.79
N LYS A 30 -16.05 10.18 -17.04
CA LYS A 30 -14.94 9.27 -16.75
C LYS A 30 -15.25 8.40 -15.53
N TRP A 31 -16.07 7.37 -15.73
CA TRP A 31 -16.57 6.52 -14.65
C TRP A 31 -15.50 5.73 -13.90
N GLU A 32 -14.42 5.34 -14.55
CA GLU A 32 -13.26 4.71 -13.90
C GLU A 32 -12.63 5.63 -12.84
N ASN A 33 -12.41 6.91 -13.21
CA ASN A 33 -11.89 7.90 -12.26
C ASN A 33 -12.84 8.14 -11.09
N VAL A 34 -14.17 8.13 -11.36
CA VAL A 34 -15.19 8.24 -10.32
C VAL A 34 -15.09 7.08 -9.33
N MET A 35 -15.00 5.84 -9.84
CA MET A 35 -14.87 4.65 -9.00
C MET A 35 -13.60 4.69 -8.16
N THR A 36 -12.46 5.06 -8.74
CA THR A 36 -11.19 5.21 -8.01
C THR A 36 -11.30 6.27 -6.91
N CYS A 37 -11.94 7.41 -7.16
CA CYS A 37 -12.16 8.45 -6.14
C CYS A 37 -13.06 7.94 -5.00
N VAL A 38 -14.15 7.23 -5.31
CA VAL A 38 -15.06 6.66 -4.31
C VAL A 38 -14.34 5.62 -3.46
N LEU A 39 -13.58 4.70 -4.10
CA LEU A 39 -12.78 3.70 -3.40
C LEU A 39 -11.77 4.37 -2.46
N THR A 40 -11.05 5.37 -2.95
CA THR A 40 -10.04 6.12 -2.17
C THR A 40 -10.68 6.80 -0.97
N LEU A 41 -11.84 7.45 -1.15
CA LEU A 41 -12.59 8.07 -0.03
C LEU A 41 -13.00 7.02 1.01
N GLY A 42 -13.41 5.82 0.58
CA GLY A 42 -13.71 4.69 1.45
C GLY A 42 -12.49 4.22 2.24
N LEU A 43 -11.36 4.02 1.56
CA LEU A 43 -10.10 3.61 2.19
C LEU A 43 -9.59 4.64 3.22
N LEU A 44 -9.80 5.93 2.97
CA LEU A 44 -9.46 6.98 3.94
C LEU A 44 -10.33 6.96 5.21
N MET A 45 -11.43 6.19 5.23
CA MET A 45 -12.21 5.95 6.45
C MET A 45 -11.68 4.77 7.27
N LEU A 46 -10.83 3.93 6.68
CA LEU A 46 -10.33 2.71 7.31
C LEU A 46 -9.60 2.95 8.65
N PRO A 47 -8.66 3.92 8.77
CA PRO A 47 -8.01 4.21 10.05
C PRO A 47 -9.01 4.62 11.14
N LEU A 48 -10.01 5.42 10.80
CA LEU A 48 -11.06 5.84 11.75
C LEU A 48 -11.95 4.67 12.17
N PHE A 49 -12.20 3.72 11.27
CA PHE A 49 -12.96 2.52 11.58
C PHE A 49 -12.18 1.59 12.51
N ILE A 50 -10.89 1.40 12.26
CA ILE A 50 -9.99 0.60 13.10
C ILE A 50 -9.94 1.17 14.51
N ASP A 51 -9.69 2.47 14.65
CA ASP A 51 -9.63 3.16 15.94
C ASP A 51 -10.92 2.98 16.76
N ARG A 52 -12.07 3.14 16.11
CA ARG A 52 -13.39 3.03 16.78
C ARG A 52 -13.81 1.60 17.11
N LYS A 53 -13.54 0.63 16.22
CA LYS A 53 -14.04 -0.74 16.36
C LYS A 53 -13.10 -1.65 17.13
N LEU A 54 -11.79 -1.50 16.92
CA LEU A 54 -10.78 -2.35 17.53
C LEU A 54 -10.19 -1.75 18.80
N SER A 55 -10.53 -0.50 19.14
CA SER A 55 -9.97 0.24 20.30
C SER A 55 -8.43 0.23 20.29
N VAL A 56 -7.83 0.17 19.09
CA VAL A 56 -6.39 0.21 18.88
C VAL A 56 -6.04 1.60 18.40
N ALA A 57 -5.49 2.41 19.30
CA ALA A 57 -5.03 3.74 18.95
C ALA A 57 -3.80 3.64 18.02
N LEU A 58 -3.98 3.89 16.74
CA LEU A 58 -2.86 3.98 15.81
C LEU A 58 -2.02 5.22 16.12
N PRO A 59 -0.67 5.10 16.16
CA PRO A 59 0.18 6.27 16.23
C PRO A 59 -0.15 7.26 15.11
N SER A 60 -0.29 8.55 15.45
CA SER A 60 -0.69 9.58 14.47
C SER A 60 0.23 9.69 13.25
N VAL A 61 1.50 9.31 13.42
CA VAL A 61 2.48 9.24 12.33
C VAL A 61 2.13 8.10 11.37
N LEU A 62 1.86 6.90 11.88
CA LEU A 62 1.50 5.75 11.06
C LEU A 62 0.19 6.02 10.28
N GLU A 63 -0.80 6.58 10.94
CA GLU A 63 -2.06 6.96 10.30
C GLU A 63 -1.83 7.97 9.15
N THR A 64 -0.96 8.96 9.37
CA THR A 64 -0.61 9.94 8.32
C THR A 64 0.11 9.25 7.14
N ILE A 65 1.02 8.33 7.42
CA ILE A 65 1.73 7.55 6.39
C ILE A 65 0.73 6.73 5.56
N VAL A 66 -0.21 6.03 6.22
CA VAL A 66 -1.25 5.24 5.53
C VAL A 66 -2.10 6.12 4.62
N VAL A 67 -2.52 7.30 5.09
CA VAL A 67 -3.31 8.25 4.29
C VAL A 67 -2.54 8.75 3.07
N LEU A 68 -1.27 9.10 3.24
CA LEU A 68 -0.41 9.52 2.14
C LEU A 68 -0.15 8.37 1.16
N PHE A 69 0.03 7.16 1.67
CA PHE A 69 0.18 5.95 0.86
C PHE A 69 -1.06 5.69 0.00
N VAL A 70 -2.26 5.71 0.59
CA VAL A 70 -3.53 5.53 -0.14
C VAL A 70 -3.71 6.61 -1.21
N PHE A 71 -3.36 7.86 -0.91
CA PHE A 71 -3.38 8.95 -1.88
C PHE A 71 -2.36 8.72 -3.00
N ALA A 72 -1.13 8.34 -2.69
CA ALA A 72 -0.09 8.08 -3.65
C ALA A 72 -0.45 6.92 -4.59
N ALA A 73 -0.98 5.81 -4.06
CA ALA A 73 -1.35 4.65 -4.84
C ALA A 73 -2.52 4.95 -5.80
N ASN A 74 -3.61 5.51 -5.29
CA ASN A 74 -4.83 5.66 -6.09
C ASN A 74 -4.85 6.97 -6.90
N VAL A 75 -4.50 8.11 -6.29
CA VAL A 75 -4.61 9.40 -6.98
C VAL A 75 -3.41 9.66 -7.86
N MET A 76 -2.19 9.53 -7.34
CA MET A 76 -0.99 9.74 -8.15
C MET A 76 -0.75 8.55 -9.07
N GLY A 77 -0.88 7.32 -8.57
CA GLY A 77 -0.69 6.08 -9.31
C GLY A 77 -1.66 5.96 -10.47
N GLU A 78 -2.94 5.81 -10.18
CA GLU A 78 -3.98 5.57 -11.19
C GLU A 78 -4.39 6.86 -11.93
N LEU A 79 -4.94 7.86 -11.22
CA LEU A 79 -5.46 9.07 -11.86
C LEU A 79 -4.36 9.96 -12.46
N GLY A 80 -3.18 9.99 -11.85
CA GLY A 80 -1.98 10.70 -12.33
C GLY A 80 -1.18 9.94 -13.35
N ALA A 81 -1.51 8.65 -13.57
CA ALA A 81 -0.77 7.71 -14.42
C ALA A 81 0.72 7.58 -14.04
N PHE A 82 1.04 7.58 -12.73
CA PHE A 82 2.41 7.45 -12.26
C PHE A 82 2.93 6.02 -12.42
N TYR A 83 2.07 5.01 -12.38
CA TYR A 83 2.44 3.64 -12.69
C TYR A 83 3.01 3.49 -14.12
N GLU A 84 2.50 4.29 -15.07
CA GLU A 84 2.96 4.27 -16.46
C GLU A 84 4.17 5.18 -16.70
N LYS A 85 4.20 6.35 -16.01
CA LYS A 85 5.22 7.39 -16.23
C LYS A 85 6.50 7.16 -15.45
N ILE A 86 6.43 6.48 -14.30
CA ILE A 86 7.55 6.31 -13.37
C ILE A 86 7.78 4.81 -13.15
N PRO A 87 8.75 4.19 -13.82
CA PRO A 87 8.94 2.73 -13.80
C PRO A 87 9.14 2.11 -12.41
N ILE A 88 9.63 2.91 -11.44
CA ILE A 88 9.87 2.45 -10.06
C ILE A 88 8.70 2.75 -9.11
N TRP A 89 7.60 3.34 -9.62
CA TRP A 89 6.50 3.81 -8.76
C TRP A 89 5.85 2.67 -7.99
N ASP A 90 5.55 1.59 -8.66
CA ASP A 90 4.97 0.39 -8.09
C ASP A 90 5.88 -0.21 -7.01
N SER A 91 7.15 -0.49 -7.34
CA SER A 91 8.13 -1.01 -6.39
C SER A 91 8.33 -0.11 -5.17
N LEU A 92 8.25 1.22 -5.35
CA LEU A 92 8.30 2.18 -4.24
C LEU A 92 7.10 2.01 -3.32
N LEU A 93 5.90 1.88 -3.88
CA LEU A 93 4.68 1.68 -3.10
C LEU A 93 4.68 0.33 -2.37
N HIS A 94 5.09 -0.75 -3.03
CA HIS A 94 5.27 -2.05 -2.37
C HIS A 94 6.26 -1.98 -1.21
N THR A 95 7.38 -1.27 -1.38
CA THR A 95 8.36 -1.04 -0.31
C THR A 95 7.75 -0.29 0.87
N VAL A 96 7.05 0.82 0.61
CA VAL A 96 6.37 1.60 1.67
C VAL A 96 5.30 0.77 2.36
N ASN A 97 4.50 0.01 1.60
CA ASN A 97 3.51 -0.90 2.16
C ASN A 97 4.14 -1.96 3.07
N GLY A 98 5.29 -2.52 2.69
CA GLY A 98 6.05 -3.44 3.51
C GLY A 98 6.42 -2.84 4.87
N PHE A 99 6.89 -1.59 4.92
CA PHE A 99 7.17 -0.89 6.18
C PHE A 99 5.91 -0.62 7.01
N ILE A 100 4.80 -0.25 6.37
CA ILE A 100 3.51 -0.06 7.06
C ILE A 100 3.07 -1.38 7.69
N CYS A 101 3.10 -2.48 6.95
CA CYS A 101 2.70 -3.79 7.44
C CYS A 101 3.61 -4.30 8.55
N ALA A 102 4.93 -4.07 8.46
CA ALA A 102 5.86 -4.38 9.55
C ALA A 102 5.53 -3.58 10.81
N GLY A 103 5.20 -2.30 10.67
CA GLY A 103 4.74 -1.45 11.79
C GLY A 103 3.45 -1.96 12.43
N VAL A 104 2.50 -2.45 11.63
CA VAL A 104 1.27 -3.09 12.13
C VAL A 104 1.61 -4.38 12.88
N GLY A 105 2.46 -5.25 12.32
CA GLY A 105 2.92 -6.48 12.97
C GLY A 105 3.60 -6.20 14.32
N PHE A 106 4.44 -5.17 14.38
CA PHE A 106 5.04 -4.69 15.62
C PHE A 106 3.99 -4.26 16.64
N GLY A 107 3.01 -3.45 16.22
CA GLY A 107 1.92 -3.00 17.08
C GLY A 107 1.08 -4.16 17.63
N LEU A 108 0.81 -5.18 16.81
CA LEU A 108 0.07 -6.38 17.26
C LEU A 108 0.84 -7.13 18.35
N THR A 109 2.14 -7.31 18.20
CA THR A 109 2.96 -7.97 19.22
C THR A 109 3.08 -7.14 20.50
N ASP A 110 3.14 -5.81 20.40
CA ASP A 110 3.16 -4.93 21.57
C ASP A 110 1.85 -5.03 22.37
N ILE A 111 0.70 -5.06 21.69
CA ILE A 111 -0.62 -5.27 22.31
C ILE A 111 -0.66 -6.63 23.02
N LEU A 112 -0.17 -7.70 22.41
CA LEU A 112 -0.12 -9.02 23.01
C LEU A 112 0.81 -9.06 24.24
N ASN A 113 1.95 -8.41 24.18
CA ASN A 113 2.89 -8.31 25.30
C ASN A 113 2.32 -7.54 26.50
N ARG A 114 1.45 -6.54 26.28
CA ARG A 114 0.81 -5.75 27.33
C ARG A 114 -0.47 -6.39 27.86
N SER A 115 -0.96 -7.44 27.22
CA SER A 115 -2.21 -8.08 27.58
C SER A 115 -2.05 -8.93 28.86
N GLU A 116 -2.74 -8.57 29.92
CA GLU A 116 -2.79 -9.37 31.15
C GLU A 116 -3.43 -10.75 30.94
N ARG A 117 -4.24 -10.92 29.90
CA ARG A 117 -4.93 -12.18 29.58
C ARG A 117 -3.99 -13.22 28.98
N VAL A 118 -3.02 -12.81 28.20
CA VAL A 118 -2.17 -13.73 27.44
C VAL A 118 -0.82 -13.96 28.11
N LYS A 119 -0.39 -13.10 29.03
CA LYS A 119 0.87 -13.18 29.80
C LYS A 119 2.09 -13.57 28.98
N LEU A 120 2.19 -13.06 27.75
CA LEU A 120 3.35 -13.27 26.88
C LEU A 120 4.43 -12.26 27.23
N SER A 121 5.67 -12.76 27.28
CA SER A 121 6.87 -11.91 27.34
C SER A 121 7.73 -12.22 26.13
N LEU A 122 7.35 -11.64 24.97
CA LEU A 122 8.06 -11.86 23.72
C LEU A 122 9.37 -11.10 23.72
N SER A 123 10.43 -11.78 23.32
CA SER A 123 11.75 -11.14 23.19
C SER A 123 11.76 -10.13 22.06
N PRO A 124 12.60 -9.07 22.12
CA PRO A 124 12.72 -8.11 21.02
C PRO A 124 13.02 -8.76 19.66
N MET A 125 13.84 -9.81 19.66
CA MET A 125 14.18 -10.56 18.46
C MET A 125 12.95 -11.24 17.85
N PHE A 126 12.10 -11.85 18.69
CA PHE A 126 10.85 -12.46 18.23
C PHE A 126 9.89 -11.41 17.64
N VAL A 127 9.77 -10.24 18.29
CA VAL A 127 8.94 -9.14 17.80
C VAL A 127 9.40 -8.68 16.42
N CYS A 128 10.72 -8.51 16.21
CA CYS A 128 11.27 -8.15 14.90
C CYS A 128 10.99 -9.21 13.85
N LEU A 129 11.23 -10.49 14.16
CA LEU A 129 10.99 -11.60 13.25
C LEU A 129 9.50 -11.72 12.89
N PHE A 130 8.61 -11.63 13.88
CA PHE A 130 7.17 -11.66 13.64
C PHE A 130 6.73 -10.51 12.72
N SER A 131 7.20 -9.29 13.00
CA SER A 131 6.85 -8.12 12.18
C SER A 131 7.31 -8.27 10.73
N PHE A 132 8.50 -8.81 10.52
CA PHE A 132 9.02 -9.15 9.20
C PHE A 132 8.16 -10.22 8.50
N CYS A 133 7.91 -11.35 9.15
CA CYS A 133 7.10 -12.43 8.59
C CYS A 133 5.66 -11.95 8.29
N PHE A 134 5.06 -11.15 9.18
CA PHE A 134 3.75 -10.57 8.98
C PHE A 134 3.72 -9.70 7.73
N SER A 135 4.69 -8.80 7.57
CA SER A 135 4.81 -7.95 6.39
C SER A 135 4.97 -8.76 5.10
N MET A 136 5.85 -9.75 5.10
CA MET A 136 6.05 -10.65 3.95
C MET A 136 4.76 -11.41 3.60
N THR A 137 4.06 -11.93 4.60
CA THR A 137 2.79 -12.65 4.37
C THR A 137 1.73 -11.75 3.74
N VAL A 138 1.58 -10.52 4.26
CA VAL A 138 0.64 -9.56 3.69
C VAL A 138 1.02 -9.21 2.24
N GLY A 139 2.31 -9.00 1.96
CA GLY A 139 2.79 -8.74 0.61
C GLY A 139 2.46 -9.88 -0.36
N VAL A 140 2.77 -11.14 0.01
CA VAL A 140 2.47 -12.32 -0.82
C VAL A 140 0.96 -12.48 -1.04
N VAL A 141 0.14 -12.27 -0.02
CA VAL A 141 -1.34 -12.33 -0.16
C VAL A 141 -1.82 -11.23 -1.10
N TRP A 142 -1.20 -10.05 -1.06
CA TRP A 142 -1.53 -8.95 -1.95
C TRP A 142 -1.20 -9.30 -3.41
N GLU A 143 -0.03 -9.86 -3.71
CA GLU A 143 0.34 -10.35 -5.05
C GLU A 143 -0.66 -11.39 -5.59
N PHE A 144 -1.11 -12.32 -4.74
CA PHE A 144 -2.16 -13.26 -5.15
C PHE A 144 -3.48 -12.57 -5.46
N PHE A 145 -3.81 -11.51 -4.73
CA PHE A 145 -5.00 -10.72 -5.01
C PHE A 145 -4.89 -9.98 -6.35
N GLU A 146 -3.74 -9.33 -6.63
CA GLU A 146 -3.49 -8.64 -7.89
C GLU A 146 -3.52 -9.61 -9.07
N PHE A 147 -2.78 -10.73 -8.98
CA PHE A 147 -2.84 -11.79 -9.99
C PHE A 147 -4.26 -12.31 -10.23
N GLY A 148 -5.01 -12.56 -9.17
CA GLY A 148 -6.41 -13.00 -9.28
C GLY A 148 -7.31 -11.96 -9.94
N ALA A 149 -7.11 -10.68 -9.64
CA ALA A 149 -7.85 -9.60 -10.25
C ALA A 149 -7.53 -9.46 -11.75
N ASP A 150 -6.26 -9.59 -12.13
CA ASP A 150 -5.83 -9.54 -13.52
C ASP A 150 -6.42 -10.69 -14.34
N MET A 151 -6.40 -11.90 -13.79
CA MET A 151 -6.98 -13.08 -14.42
C MET A 151 -8.51 -13.06 -14.54
N LEU A 152 -9.22 -12.50 -13.57
CA LEU A 152 -10.69 -12.55 -13.51
C LEU A 152 -11.36 -11.34 -14.15
N PHE A 153 -10.71 -10.17 -14.10
CA PHE A 153 -11.31 -8.90 -14.51
C PHE A 153 -10.59 -8.26 -15.69
N GLU A 154 -9.60 -8.94 -16.29
CA GLU A 154 -8.78 -8.42 -17.39
C GLU A 154 -8.19 -7.05 -17.03
N LYS A 155 -7.69 -6.92 -15.79
CA LYS A 155 -7.00 -5.73 -15.27
C LYS A 155 -5.49 -5.91 -15.42
N ASP A 156 -4.75 -4.86 -15.16
CA ASP A 156 -3.29 -4.84 -15.06
C ASP A 156 -2.93 -4.22 -13.69
N MET A 157 -3.18 -4.98 -12.63
CA MET A 157 -2.89 -4.55 -11.26
C MET A 157 -1.44 -4.82 -10.87
N GLN A 158 -0.86 -5.94 -11.35
CA GLN A 158 0.52 -6.30 -11.08
C GLN A 158 1.52 -5.38 -11.78
N LYS A 159 1.08 -4.59 -12.79
CA LYS A 159 1.94 -3.70 -13.59
C LYS A 159 3.17 -4.42 -14.15
N ASP A 160 2.93 -5.57 -14.78
CA ASP A 160 3.95 -6.46 -15.30
C ASP A 160 4.89 -5.78 -16.28
N THR A 161 6.18 -6.10 -16.18
CA THR A 161 7.20 -5.63 -17.11
C THR A 161 7.53 -6.71 -18.12
N VAL A 162 7.35 -6.42 -19.41
CA VAL A 162 7.76 -7.31 -20.48
C VAL A 162 9.30 -7.30 -20.56
N ILE A 163 9.91 -8.44 -20.29
CA ILE A 163 11.34 -8.65 -20.44
C ILE A 163 11.61 -9.22 -21.84
N THR A 164 12.28 -8.45 -22.68
CA THR A 164 12.63 -8.84 -24.06
C THR A 164 14.06 -9.33 -24.21
N ALA A 165 14.88 -9.18 -23.18
CA ALA A 165 16.28 -9.60 -23.19
C ALA A 165 16.75 -10.04 -21.81
N ILE A 166 17.48 -11.12 -21.73
CA ILE A 166 18.05 -11.67 -20.49
C ILE A 166 19.57 -11.77 -20.61
N HIS A 167 20.28 -11.28 -19.60
CA HIS A 167 21.69 -11.52 -19.39
C HIS A 167 21.89 -12.71 -18.44
N SER A 168 22.30 -13.85 -18.95
CA SER A 168 22.58 -15.03 -18.11
C SER A 168 23.70 -15.90 -18.69
N GLY A 169 24.78 -16.01 -17.96
CA GLY A 169 25.86 -16.92 -18.28
C GLY A 169 25.46 -18.40 -18.22
N LEU A 170 24.44 -18.75 -17.43
CA LEU A 170 23.91 -20.11 -17.33
C LEU A 170 23.09 -20.49 -18.57
N ILE A 171 22.35 -19.56 -19.14
CA ILE A 171 21.48 -19.81 -20.30
C ILE A 171 22.29 -19.71 -21.60
N SER A 172 23.16 -18.71 -21.74
CA SER A 172 23.97 -18.48 -22.94
C SER A 172 25.25 -19.31 -23.02
N GLY A 173 25.66 -19.88 -21.89
CA GLY A 173 26.97 -20.58 -21.81
C GLY A 173 28.19 -19.66 -21.88
N LYS A 174 27.99 -18.35 -22.03
CA LYS A 174 29.03 -17.32 -22.09
C LYS A 174 28.66 -16.11 -21.26
N PRO A 175 29.61 -15.50 -20.53
CA PRO A 175 29.34 -14.28 -19.79
C PRO A 175 29.07 -13.12 -20.77
N ASN A 176 28.21 -12.18 -20.34
CA ASN A 176 27.89 -10.95 -21.08
C ASN A 176 27.23 -11.10 -22.47
N VAL A 177 26.60 -12.24 -22.74
CA VAL A 177 25.76 -12.40 -23.95
C VAL A 177 24.32 -12.03 -23.61
N ILE A 178 23.74 -11.12 -24.39
CA ILE A 178 22.32 -10.75 -24.31
C ILE A 178 21.54 -11.75 -25.16
N MET A 179 20.56 -12.41 -24.56
CA MET A 179 19.60 -13.24 -25.29
C MET A 179 18.29 -12.47 -25.42
N HIS A 180 17.82 -12.30 -26.64
CA HIS A 180 16.49 -11.78 -26.94
C HIS A 180 15.49 -12.93 -26.92
N ILE A 181 14.38 -12.74 -26.22
CA ILE A 181 13.28 -13.69 -26.08
C ILE A 181 12.11 -13.18 -26.94
#